data_465c6a686645d5f9e4cab757d0094f96
#
_entry.id   465c6a686645d5f9e4cab757d0094f96
#
_cell.length_a   1.000
_cell.length_b   1.000
_cell.length_c   1.000
_cell.angle_alpha   90.00
_cell.angle_beta   90.00
_cell.angle_gamma   90.00
#
_symmetry.space_group_name_H-M   'P 1'
#
loop_
_entity.id
_entity.type
_entity.pdbx_description
1 polymer ?
#
loop_
_entity_poly.entity_id
_entity_poly.type
_entity_poly.pdbx_seq_one_letter_code
_entity_poly.pdbx_strand_id
1 'polypeptide(L)'
;MLVSTELGDGWFKNIWLGSFYQSEIWWCYHIDLGWIYPASVTENSLWIWSPRMGWLWIDAEKYLDSFAWSANEENWLYFNFESTSTLRFYSYNNSRWTTYSQIQNLNY
;
A
#
# COMPACT_ATOMS: atom_id res chain seq x y z
N MET A 1 4.70 15.81 4.58
CA MET A 1 3.63 15.22 5.39
C MET A 1 2.35 15.12 4.59
N LEU A 2 1.60 14.04 4.70
CA LEU A 2 0.35 13.89 3.97
C LEU A 2 -0.72 14.84 4.49
N VAL A 3 -1.39 15.54 3.57
CA VAL A 3 -2.55 16.36 3.91
C VAL A 3 -3.77 15.44 4.00
N SER A 4 -4.32 15.29 5.19
CA SER A 4 -5.39 14.32 5.45
C SER A 4 -6.56 14.98 6.17
N THR A 5 -7.77 14.52 5.82
CA THR A 5 -9.01 14.93 6.47
C THR A 5 -9.37 13.90 7.53
N GLU A 6 -9.58 14.35 8.77
CA GLU A 6 -10.00 13.47 9.85
C GLU A 6 -11.46 13.06 9.68
N LEU A 7 -11.71 11.75 9.73
CA LEU A 7 -13.05 11.18 9.60
C LEU A 7 -13.66 10.79 10.96
N GLY A 8 -12.86 10.80 12.04
CA GLY A 8 -13.27 10.38 13.37
C GLY A 8 -12.77 8.99 13.71
N ASP A 9 -12.69 8.69 15.02
CA ASP A 9 -12.30 7.38 15.56
C ASP A 9 -10.94 6.87 15.06
N GLY A 10 -10.01 7.80 14.75
CA GLY A 10 -8.67 7.44 14.28
C GLY A 10 -8.56 7.26 12.78
N TRP A 11 -9.64 7.44 12.04
CA TRP A 11 -9.62 7.33 10.58
C TRP A 11 -9.35 8.67 9.92
N PHE A 12 -8.58 8.62 8.84
CA PHE A 12 -8.21 9.75 8.01
C PHE A 12 -8.38 9.42 6.55
N LYS A 13 -8.56 10.46 5.73
CA LYS A 13 -8.64 10.32 4.29
C LYS A 13 -7.65 11.28 3.62
N ASN A 14 -6.78 10.75 2.78
CA ASN A 14 -5.91 11.53 1.91
C ASN A 14 -6.46 11.49 0.49
N ILE A 15 -6.30 12.58 -0.26
CA ILE A 15 -6.91 12.71 -1.58
C ILE A 15 -6.40 11.68 -2.59
N TRP A 16 -5.16 11.23 -2.46
CA TRP A 16 -4.62 10.23 -3.39
C TRP A 16 -4.42 8.85 -2.75
N LEU A 17 -4.05 8.82 -1.49
CA LEU A 17 -3.80 7.55 -0.79
C LEU A 17 -5.10 6.83 -0.40
N GLY A 18 -6.16 7.58 -0.15
CA GLY A 18 -7.41 7.02 0.30
C GLY A 18 -7.53 6.99 1.82
N SER A 19 -8.38 6.13 2.32
CA SER A 19 -8.70 6.07 3.75
C SER A 19 -7.78 5.13 4.50
N PHE A 20 -7.36 5.55 5.71
CA PHE A 20 -6.52 4.74 6.58
C PHE A 20 -6.82 5.03 8.04
N TYR A 21 -6.54 4.05 8.89
CA TYR A 21 -6.65 4.16 10.34
C TYR A 21 -5.26 4.33 10.95
N GLN A 22 -5.05 5.39 11.70
CA GLN A 22 -3.79 5.65 12.40
C GLN A 22 -3.86 5.04 13.81
N SER A 23 -3.08 4.00 14.05
CA SER A 23 -2.99 3.40 15.38
C SER A 23 -2.16 4.28 16.33
N GLU A 24 -2.14 3.93 17.62
CA GLU A 24 -1.36 4.65 18.62
C GLU A 24 0.15 4.39 18.51
N ILE A 25 0.56 3.40 17.70
CA ILE A 25 1.94 2.91 17.64
C ILE A 25 2.54 2.94 16.23
N TRP A 26 2.41 4.03 15.52
CA TRP A 26 3.02 4.26 14.21
C TRP A 26 2.45 3.44 13.05
N TRP A 27 1.90 2.24 13.30
CA TRP A 27 1.29 1.43 12.26
C TRP A 27 -0.02 2.04 11.81
N CYS A 28 -0.28 1.96 10.50
CA CYS A 28 -1.53 2.39 9.89
C CYS A 28 -2.24 1.20 9.26
N TYR A 29 -3.57 1.18 9.32
CA TYR A 29 -4.35 0.23 8.54
C TYR A 29 -4.93 0.95 7.33
N HIS A 30 -4.43 0.59 6.14
CA HIS A 30 -4.92 1.16 4.88
C HIS A 30 -6.04 0.29 4.34
N ILE A 31 -7.09 0.93 3.80
CA ILE A 31 -8.29 0.21 3.37
C ILE A 31 -8.00 -0.82 2.26
N ASP A 32 -7.01 -0.58 1.41
CA ASP A 32 -6.64 -1.49 0.33
C ASP A 32 -5.41 -2.33 0.65
N LEU A 33 -4.43 -1.75 1.32
CA LEU A 33 -3.12 -2.36 1.54
C LEU A 33 -3.00 -3.11 2.87
N GLY A 34 -3.96 -2.93 3.78
CA GLY A 34 -3.91 -3.53 5.11
C GLY A 34 -2.94 -2.81 6.03
N TRP A 35 -2.35 -3.52 6.97
CA TRP A 35 -1.40 -2.92 7.90
C TRP A 35 -0.10 -2.55 7.20
N ILE A 36 0.28 -1.28 7.33
CA ILE A 36 1.49 -0.72 6.74
C ILE A 36 2.21 0.15 7.76
N TYR A 37 3.53 0.28 7.61
CA TYR A 37 4.34 1.17 8.41
C TYR A 37 4.91 2.27 7.50
N PRO A 38 4.41 3.51 7.58
CA PRO A 38 4.87 4.58 6.72
C PRO A 38 6.23 5.12 7.17
N ALA A 39 7.07 5.48 6.20
CA ALA A 39 8.37 6.08 6.42
C ALA A 39 8.65 7.10 5.31
N SER A 40 9.51 8.07 5.59
CA SER A 40 9.91 9.11 4.62
C SER A 40 8.72 9.76 3.92
N VAL A 41 7.74 10.17 4.72
CA VAL A 41 6.47 10.72 4.22
C VAL A 41 6.67 12.14 3.71
N THR A 42 6.24 12.38 2.47
CA THR A 42 6.11 13.74 1.92
C THR A 42 4.65 14.00 1.58
N GLU A 43 4.33 15.19 1.08
CA GLU A 43 2.97 15.51 0.65
C GLU A 43 2.48 14.60 -0.48
N ASN A 44 3.37 14.17 -1.37
CA ASN A 44 3.02 13.46 -2.59
C ASN A 44 3.61 12.06 -2.71
N SER A 45 4.35 11.58 -1.72
CA SER A 45 4.99 10.27 -1.78
C SER A 45 5.29 9.72 -0.41
N LEU A 46 5.44 8.42 -0.32
CA LEU A 46 5.93 7.79 0.91
C LEU A 46 6.50 6.41 0.61
N TRP A 47 7.43 5.99 1.47
CA TRP A 47 7.82 4.60 1.59
C TRP A 47 6.94 3.93 2.62
N ILE A 48 6.49 2.72 2.35
CA ILE A 48 5.73 1.92 3.30
C ILE A 48 6.39 0.55 3.47
N TRP A 49 6.39 0.07 4.71
CA TRP A 49 6.72 -1.32 5.00
C TRP A 49 5.43 -2.11 5.07
N SER A 50 5.32 -3.12 4.21
CA SER A 50 4.23 -4.09 4.25
C SER A 50 4.78 -5.41 4.78
N PRO A 51 4.20 -5.99 5.86
CA PRO A 51 4.66 -7.28 6.34
C PRO A 51 4.60 -8.39 5.29
N ARG A 52 3.75 -8.21 4.29
CA ARG A 52 3.57 -9.19 3.21
C ARG A 52 4.47 -8.97 2.01
N MET A 53 4.80 -7.69 1.72
CA MET A 53 5.48 -7.35 0.47
C MET A 53 6.82 -6.65 0.67
N GLY A 54 7.17 -6.33 1.91
CA GLY A 54 8.39 -5.57 2.20
C GLY A 54 8.24 -4.09 1.89
N TRP A 55 9.33 -3.43 1.52
CA TRP A 55 9.31 -2.01 1.24
C TRP A 55 8.69 -1.71 -0.12
N LEU A 56 7.71 -0.80 -0.10
CA LEU A 56 7.07 -0.28 -1.31
C LEU A 56 7.19 1.24 -1.33
N TRP A 57 7.46 1.80 -2.50
CA TRP A 57 7.39 3.24 -2.69
C TRP A 57 6.17 3.58 -3.53
N ILE A 58 5.36 4.53 -3.04
CA ILE A 58 4.18 5.01 -3.76
C ILE A 58 4.19 6.53 -3.79
N ASP A 59 3.66 7.10 -4.87
CA ASP A 59 3.46 8.54 -4.99
C ASP A 59 2.06 8.84 -5.53
N ALA A 60 1.68 10.11 -5.47
CA ALA A 60 0.34 10.53 -5.83
C ALA A 60 -0.03 10.18 -7.27
N GLU A 61 0.92 10.27 -8.19
CA GLU A 61 0.67 9.99 -9.60
C GLU A 61 0.58 8.49 -9.88
N LYS A 62 1.58 7.75 -9.42
CA LYS A 62 1.68 6.31 -9.73
C LYS A 62 0.65 5.48 -9.00
N TYR A 63 0.35 5.84 -7.75
CA TYR A 63 -0.64 5.10 -6.97
C TYR A 63 -2.05 5.24 -7.56
N LEU A 64 -2.40 6.43 -8.08
CA LEU A 64 -3.69 6.63 -8.74
C LEU A 64 -3.79 5.82 -10.04
N ASP A 65 -2.66 5.51 -10.67
CA ASP A 65 -2.60 4.62 -11.83
C ASP A 65 -2.46 3.15 -11.43
N SER A 66 -2.56 2.84 -10.14
CA SER A 66 -2.47 1.49 -9.57
C SER A 66 -1.08 0.88 -9.61
N PHE A 67 -0.03 1.70 -9.51
CA PHE A 67 1.35 1.24 -9.47
C PHE A 67 2.01 1.51 -8.12
N ALA A 68 2.87 0.58 -7.70
CA ALA A 68 3.77 0.77 -6.57
C ALA A 68 5.14 0.17 -6.91
N TRP A 69 6.22 0.79 -6.45
CA TRP A 69 7.57 0.26 -6.62
C TRP A 69 7.86 -0.74 -5.52
N SER A 70 8.27 -1.95 -5.89
CA SER A 70 8.67 -2.98 -4.92
C SER A 70 10.19 -3.04 -4.82
N ALA A 71 10.72 -2.79 -3.63
CA ALA A 71 12.16 -2.91 -3.39
C ALA A 71 12.62 -4.38 -3.47
N ASN A 72 11.78 -5.31 -3.03
CA ASN A 72 12.10 -6.74 -3.10
C ASN A 72 12.24 -7.24 -4.54
N GLU A 73 11.40 -6.76 -5.44
CA GLU A 73 11.44 -7.17 -6.85
C GLU A 73 12.29 -6.24 -7.70
N GLU A 74 12.66 -5.08 -7.16
CA GLU A 74 13.36 -4.03 -7.90
C GLU A 74 12.61 -3.66 -9.19
N ASN A 75 11.27 -3.61 -9.10
CA ASN A 75 10.40 -3.34 -10.23
C ASN A 75 9.03 -2.84 -9.75
N TRP A 76 8.24 -2.34 -10.68
CA TRP A 76 6.90 -1.88 -10.41
C TRP A 76 5.94 -3.07 -10.26
N LEU A 77 4.94 -2.89 -9.38
CA LEU A 77 3.80 -3.79 -9.26
C LEU A 77 2.54 -3.06 -9.70
N TYR A 78 1.68 -3.74 -10.42
CA TYR A 78 0.36 -3.22 -10.79
C TYR A 78 -0.69 -3.84 -9.87
N PHE A 79 -1.52 -2.98 -9.27
CA PHE A 79 -2.57 -3.43 -8.35
C PHE A 79 -3.92 -3.48 -9.03
N ASN A 80 -4.75 -4.44 -8.65
CA ASN A 80 -6.15 -4.50 -9.05
C ASN A 80 -7.02 -4.31 -7.81
N PHE A 81 -7.68 -3.17 -7.73
CA PHE A 81 -8.54 -2.81 -6.60
C PHE A 81 -10.03 -3.07 -6.87
N GLU A 82 -10.38 -3.67 -7.98
CA GLU A 82 -11.78 -3.94 -8.32
C GLU A 82 -12.40 -5.01 -7.44
N SER A 83 -11.59 -5.91 -6.91
CA SER A 83 -12.06 -6.95 -5.99
C SER A 83 -12.05 -6.42 -4.56
N THR A 84 -13.21 -6.41 -3.91
CA THR A 84 -13.34 -5.95 -2.53
C THR A 84 -12.84 -6.96 -1.51
N SER A 85 -12.72 -8.23 -1.89
CA SER A 85 -12.34 -9.29 -0.98
C SER A 85 -10.88 -9.71 -1.12
N THR A 86 -10.24 -9.43 -2.24
CA THR A 86 -8.88 -9.90 -2.52
C THR A 86 -8.11 -8.87 -3.30
N LEU A 87 -7.10 -8.28 -2.68
CA LEU A 87 -6.15 -7.45 -3.39
C LEU A 87 -5.24 -8.34 -4.23
N ARG A 88 -5.16 -8.05 -5.53
CA ARG A 88 -4.27 -8.75 -6.46
C ARG A 88 -3.28 -7.76 -7.04
N PHE A 89 -2.09 -8.26 -7.35
CA PHE A 89 -1.10 -7.45 -8.04
C PHE A 89 -0.35 -8.30 -9.05
N TYR A 90 0.10 -7.62 -10.10
CA TYR A 90 0.84 -8.23 -11.19
C TYR A 90 2.33 -7.97 -10.99
N SER A 91 3.11 -9.04 -10.96
CA SER A 91 4.57 -8.97 -10.90
C SER A 91 5.14 -9.06 -12.32
N TYR A 92 5.80 -8.00 -12.76
CA TYR A 92 6.45 -8.00 -14.07
C TYR A 92 7.64 -8.94 -14.13
N ASN A 93 8.33 -9.13 -13.00
CA ASN A 93 9.46 -10.05 -12.92
C ASN A 93 9.03 -11.51 -13.12
N ASN A 94 7.87 -11.87 -12.59
CA ASN A 94 7.35 -13.22 -12.65
C ASN A 94 6.30 -13.41 -13.72
N SER A 95 5.87 -12.32 -14.36
CA SER A 95 4.83 -12.30 -15.40
C SER A 95 3.55 -12.98 -14.96
N ARG A 96 3.12 -12.74 -13.73
CA ARG A 96 1.90 -13.38 -13.22
C ARG A 96 1.22 -12.54 -12.14
N TRP A 97 -0.05 -12.81 -11.95
CA TRP A 97 -0.85 -12.25 -10.87
C TRP A 97 -0.65 -13.03 -9.59
N THR A 98 -0.64 -12.31 -8.46
CA THR A 98 -0.51 -12.91 -7.12
C THR A 98 -1.49 -12.22 -6.19
N THR A 99 -2.10 -12.98 -5.28
CA THR A 99 -2.95 -12.40 -4.25
C THR A 99 -2.16 -12.15 -2.97
N TYR A 100 -2.71 -11.29 -2.12
CA TYR A 100 -2.12 -11.02 -0.81
C TYR A 100 -1.98 -12.29 0.04
N SER A 101 -3.00 -13.15 0.02
CA SER A 101 -2.95 -14.39 0.79
C SER A 101 -1.83 -15.32 0.32
N GLN A 102 -1.58 -15.38 -0.97
CA GLN A 102 -0.48 -16.19 -1.50
C GLN A 102 0.88 -15.70 -1.05
N ILE A 103 1.08 -14.37 -1.03
CA ILE A 103 2.33 -13.80 -0.52
C ILE A 103 2.49 -14.09 0.96
N GLN A 104 1.44 -13.93 1.73
CA GLN A 104 1.48 -14.20 3.16
C GLN A 104 1.91 -15.65 3.44
N ASN A 105 1.41 -16.58 2.64
CA ASN A 105 1.78 -17.99 2.79
C ASN A 105 3.23 -18.26 2.41
N LEU A 106 3.78 -17.52 1.47
CA LEU A 106 5.18 -17.66 1.05
C LEU A 106 6.17 -17.11 2.08
N ASN A 107 5.74 -16.17 2.92
CA ASN A 107 6.62 -15.50 3.87
C ASN A 107 6.62 -16.14 5.25
N TYR A 108 5.87 -17.19 5.43
CA TYR A 108 5.85 -17.91 6.72
C TYR A 108 6.50 -19.29 6.61
#